data_eb01e3a18dbebddf4177929c74ebbc76
#
_entry.id   eb01e3a18dbebddf4177929c74ebbc76
#
_cell.length_a   1.000
_cell.length_b   1.000
_cell.length_c   1.000
_cell.angle_alpha   90.00
_cell.angle_beta   90.00
_cell.angle_gamma   90.00
#
_symmetry.space_group_name_H-M   'P 1'
#
loop_
_entity.id
_entity.type
_entity.pdbx_description
1 polymer ?
#
loop_
_entity_poly.entity_id
_entity_poly.type
_entity_poly.pdbx_seq_one_letter_code
_entity_poly.pdbx_strand_id
1 'polypeptide(L)'
;RDLHLSIRRQRQMCIRDRYWIESICQIPCRVEIASEYRYRNPVVMEDTLFIAISQSGETADTLAALRAAKEAKYISTLVICNVPESTMVREAELVMLTKAGPEIGVASTKAFTTQLTALSLLTIVIARRSGLDQNSEIEMVNQLLELPTLIDQILALDEDIKELAKNFSNKHHALFLGRGIQNPVAMEGALKLKEISYIHAEAYAAGELKHGPLALVDEDMPVVAVAPDDRLLEKLKSNLQEVKARGGELYVFTDPRVSFIDDEVTHNSVMPVAIKEFQGPILYSIPLQLLAYHVAVIKGTDIDQPRNLAKSVTVE
;
A
#
# COMPACT_ATOMS: atom_id res chain seq x y z
N ARG A 1 -19.56 7.94 -22.02
CA ARG A 1 -20.18 7.36 -20.83
C ARG A 1 -19.12 7.35 -19.75
N ASP A 2 -19.33 8.11 -18.70
CA ASP A 2 -18.36 8.28 -17.63
C ASP A 2 -18.47 7.09 -16.68
N LEU A 3 -17.47 6.20 -16.72
CA LEU A 3 -17.36 5.09 -15.79
C LEU A 3 -16.91 5.61 -14.42
N HIS A 4 -17.61 5.24 -13.36
CA HIS A 4 -17.21 5.53 -11.99
C HIS A 4 -16.79 4.25 -11.28
N LEU A 5 -15.80 4.33 -10.40
CA LEU A 5 -15.25 3.17 -9.70
C LEU A 5 -15.44 3.30 -8.19
N SER A 6 -15.85 2.22 -7.54
CA SER A 6 -15.95 2.12 -6.09
C SER A 6 -15.20 0.88 -5.63
N ILE A 7 -14.04 1.10 -4.96
CA ILE A 7 -13.09 0.04 -4.58
C ILE A 7 -13.15 -0.16 -3.07
N ARG A 8 -13.17 -1.43 -2.64
CA ARG A 8 -13.38 -1.79 -1.24
C ARG A 8 -12.50 -2.94 -0.78
N ARG A 9 -11.72 -2.70 0.18
CA ARG A 9 -10.96 -3.38 1.22
C ARG A 9 -9.50 -2.92 1.31
N GLN A 10 -8.93 -3.11 2.50
CA GLN A 10 -7.62 -2.62 2.94
C GLN A 10 -7.37 -1.18 2.49
N ARG A 11 -7.74 -0.25 3.35
CA ARG A 11 -7.73 1.20 3.11
C ARG A 11 -6.48 1.69 2.36
N GLN A 12 -5.31 1.09 2.65
CA GLN A 12 -4.03 1.49 2.07
C GLN A 12 -3.93 1.16 0.58
N MET A 13 -4.35 -0.04 0.17
CA MET A 13 -4.29 -0.51 -1.21
C MET A 13 -5.21 0.29 -2.12
N CYS A 14 -6.47 0.37 -1.74
CA CYS A 14 -7.49 1.05 -2.52
C CYS A 14 -7.23 2.56 -2.68
N ILE A 15 -6.57 3.21 -1.72
CA ILE A 15 -6.19 4.64 -1.86
C ILE A 15 -5.20 4.82 -3.01
N ARG A 16 -4.27 3.87 -3.24
CA ARG A 16 -3.31 3.93 -4.37
C ARG A 16 -3.97 3.79 -5.72
N ASP A 17 -4.90 2.84 -5.81
CA ASP A 17 -5.61 2.56 -7.06
C ASP A 17 -6.41 3.76 -7.51
N ARG A 18 -6.97 4.51 -6.55
CA ARG A 18 -7.60 5.78 -6.83
C ARG A 18 -6.63 6.74 -7.54
N TYR A 19 -5.36 6.83 -7.09
CA TYR A 19 -4.38 7.70 -7.75
C TYR A 19 -4.16 7.28 -9.20
N TRP A 20 -3.98 5.98 -9.48
CA TRP A 20 -3.78 5.49 -10.87
C TRP A 20 -5.03 5.71 -11.72
N ILE A 21 -6.21 5.33 -11.22
CA ILE A 21 -7.46 5.44 -11.95
C ILE A 21 -7.80 6.90 -12.23
N GLU A 22 -7.68 7.77 -11.25
CA GLU A 22 -7.96 9.19 -11.43
C GLU A 22 -6.93 9.89 -12.33
N SER A 23 -5.62 9.58 -12.18
CA SER A 23 -4.58 10.27 -12.94
C SER A 23 -4.42 9.74 -14.36
N ILE A 24 -4.57 8.42 -14.58
CA ILE A 24 -4.32 7.77 -15.87
C ILE A 24 -5.62 7.59 -16.65
N CYS A 25 -6.68 7.12 -16.00
CA CYS A 25 -7.95 6.86 -16.68
C CYS A 25 -8.88 8.07 -16.72
N GLN A 26 -8.62 9.11 -15.90
CA GLN A 26 -9.49 10.29 -15.72
C GLN A 26 -10.91 9.93 -15.28
N ILE A 27 -11.04 8.87 -14.47
CA ILE A 27 -12.30 8.34 -13.97
C ILE A 27 -12.38 8.60 -12.46
N PRO A 28 -13.48 9.21 -11.95
CA PRO A 28 -13.67 9.38 -10.52
C PRO A 28 -13.66 8.03 -9.79
N CYS A 29 -12.87 7.94 -8.71
CA CYS A 29 -12.72 6.72 -7.94
C CYS A 29 -12.94 6.96 -6.44
N ARG A 30 -13.83 6.20 -5.81
CA ARG A 30 -14.09 6.23 -4.37
C ARG A 30 -13.52 4.99 -3.71
N VAL A 31 -12.86 5.19 -2.59
CA VAL A 31 -12.30 4.13 -1.77
C VAL A 31 -12.99 4.13 -0.42
N GLU A 32 -13.46 2.96 -0.01
CA GLU A 32 -14.19 2.80 1.24
C GLU A 32 -13.79 1.54 1.99
N ILE A 33 -13.99 1.55 3.30
CA ILE A 33 -13.80 0.38 4.16
C ILE A 33 -15.09 -0.44 4.15
N ALA A 34 -14.99 -1.75 3.94
CA ALA A 34 -16.15 -2.62 3.80
C ALA A 34 -17.04 -2.63 5.06
N SER A 35 -16.42 -2.65 6.26
CA SER A 35 -17.14 -2.59 7.54
C SER A 35 -18.00 -1.33 7.68
N GLU A 36 -17.54 -0.19 7.15
CA GLU A 36 -18.28 1.06 7.22
C GLU A 36 -19.33 1.18 6.10
N TYR A 37 -18.99 0.66 4.92
CA TYR A 37 -19.89 0.72 3.78
C TYR A 37 -21.18 -0.06 4.00
N ARG A 38 -21.08 -1.26 4.57
CA ARG A 38 -22.23 -2.16 4.73
C ARG A 38 -23.36 -1.56 5.58
N TYR A 39 -23.04 -0.56 6.43
CA TYR A 39 -24.02 0.06 7.34
C TYR A 39 -24.51 1.44 6.90
N ARG A 40 -24.05 1.94 5.78
CA ARG A 40 -24.53 3.21 5.26
C ARG A 40 -25.30 3.04 3.96
N ASN A 41 -26.12 4.03 3.61
CA ASN A 41 -26.83 4.12 2.33
C ASN A 41 -26.01 4.98 1.35
N PRO A 42 -25.10 4.42 0.56
CA PRO A 42 -24.27 5.20 -0.35
C PRO A 42 -25.09 5.72 -1.53
N VAL A 43 -24.84 6.95 -1.92
CA VAL A 43 -25.32 7.46 -3.20
C VAL A 43 -24.45 6.87 -4.30
N VAL A 44 -25.02 6.03 -5.14
CA VAL A 44 -24.36 5.41 -6.29
C VAL A 44 -24.63 6.26 -7.52
N MET A 45 -23.57 6.74 -8.16
CA MET A 45 -23.69 7.45 -9.44
C MET A 45 -23.97 6.47 -10.57
N GLU A 46 -24.62 6.92 -11.62
CA GLU A 46 -24.81 6.11 -12.84
C GLU A 46 -23.47 5.60 -13.38
N ASP A 47 -23.50 4.48 -14.07
CA ASP A 47 -22.32 3.83 -14.67
C ASP A 47 -21.16 3.55 -13.69
N THR A 48 -21.43 3.29 -12.41
CA THR A 48 -20.43 2.96 -11.41
C THR A 48 -20.19 1.45 -11.35
N LEU A 49 -18.91 1.04 -11.50
CA LEU A 49 -18.44 -0.33 -11.23
C LEU A 49 -18.08 -0.47 -9.75
N PHE A 50 -18.57 -1.52 -9.09
CA PHE A 50 -18.16 -1.91 -7.75
C PHE A 50 -16.97 -2.88 -7.80
N ILE A 51 -15.91 -2.62 -7.05
CA ILE A 51 -14.76 -3.52 -6.96
C ILE A 51 -14.53 -3.92 -5.51
N ALA A 52 -14.60 -5.22 -5.21
CA ALA A 52 -14.19 -5.78 -3.93
C ALA A 52 -12.81 -6.43 -4.04
N ILE A 53 -11.95 -6.17 -3.08
CA ILE A 53 -10.60 -6.75 -3.04
C ILE A 53 -10.50 -7.60 -1.78
N SER A 54 -10.05 -8.84 -1.91
CA SER A 54 -9.90 -9.78 -0.80
C SER A 54 -8.79 -10.78 -1.08
N GLN A 55 -8.00 -11.12 -0.07
CA GLN A 55 -7.06 -12.22 -0.18
C GLN A 55 -7.79 -13.58 -0.10
N SER A 56 -8.61 -13.78 0.94
CA SER A 56 -9.33 -15.04 1.17
C SER A 56 -10.65 -15.15 0.39
N GLY A 57 -11.28 -14.03 0.07
CA GLY A 57 -12.64 -14.00 -0.49
C GLY A 57 -13.75 -14.41 0.48
N GLU A 58 -13.44 -14.52 1.79
CA GLU A 58 -14.36 -14.99 2.84
C GLU A 58 -14.57 -13.95 3.96
N THR A 59 -13.99 -12.76 3.86
CA THR A 59 -14.14 -11.74 4.90
C THR A 59 -15.58 -11.26 4.97
N ALA A 60 -16.20 -11.41 6.15
CA ALA A 60 -17.62 -11.14 6.37
C ALA A 60 -18.08 -9.75 5.89
N ASP A 61 -17.38 -8.69 6.31
CA ASP A 61 -17.71 -7.32 5.91
C ASP A 61 -17.63 -7.10 4.40
N THR A 62 -16.58 -7.64 3.76
CA THR A 62 -16.39 -7.46 2.32
C THR A 62 -17.44 -8.22 1.52
N LEU A 63 -17.85 -9.40 2.00
CA LEU A 63 -18.92 -10.19 1.40
C LEU A 63 -20.28 -9.48 1.57
N ALA A 64 -20.55 -8.94 2.75
CA ALA A 64 -21.75 -8.16 2.98
C ALA A 64 -21.80 -6.89 2.11
N ALA A 65 -20.66 -6.20 1.95
CA ALA A 65 -20.54 -5.04 1.06
C ALA A 65 -20.79 -5.43 -0.42
N LEU A 66 -20.28 -6.58 -0.87
CA LEU A 66 -20.53 -7.10 -2.21
C LEU A 66 -22.02 -7.38 -2.44
N ARG A 67 -22.68 -8.03 -1.47
CA ARG A 67 -24.14 -8.31 -1.54
C ARG A 67 -24.95 -7.03 -1.57
N ALA A 68 -24.63 -6.06 -0.71
CA ALA A 68 -25.29 -4.75 -0.71
C ALA A 68 -25.08 -4.01 -2.05
N ALA A 69 -23.92 -4.14 -2.68
CA ALA A 69 -23.66 -3.55 -3.99
C ALA A 69 -24.50 -4.18 -5.10
N LYS A 70 -24.76 -5.49 -5.04
CA LYS A 70 -25.64 -6.17 -6.03
C LYS A 70 -27.08 -5.72 -5.93
N GLU A 71 -27.55 -5.29 -4.76
CA GLU A 71 -28.88 -4.72 -4.56
C GLU A 71 -28.96 -3.23 -4.94
N ALA A 72 -27.79 -2.57 -5.03
CA ALA A 72 -27.67 -1.16 -5.39
C ALA A 72 -27.56 -0.97 -6.92
N LYS A 73 -27.56 0.29 -7.38
CA LYS A 73 -27.52 0.64 -8.81
C LYS A 73 -26.11 0.65 -9.41
N TYR A 74 -25.23 -0.31 -9.04
CA TYR A 74 -23.96 -0.49 -9.74
C TYR A 74 -24.19 -1.22 -11.06
N ILE A 75 -23.39 -0.87 -12.08
CA ILE A 75 -23.50 -1.51 -13.41
C ILE A 75 -22.99 -2.97 -13.39
N SER A 76 -22.05 -3.28 -12.50
CA SER A 76 -21.54 -4.63 -12.28
C SER A 76 -20.71 -4.68 -11.01
N THR A 77 -20.37 -5.91 -10.58
CA THR A 77 -19.46 -6.19 -9.45
C THR A 77 -18.23 -6.95 -9.92
N LEU A 78 -17.04 -6.44 -9.59
CA LEU A 78 -15.76 -7.11 -9.83
C LEU A 78 -15.14 -7.51 -8.50
N VAL A 79 -14.63 -8.74 -8.40
CA VAL A 79 -13.84 -9.20 -7.26
C VAL A 79 -12.40 -9.47 -7.69
N ILE A 80 -11.44 -8.86 -6.99
CA ILE A 80 -10.02 -9.18 -7.08
C ILE A 80 -9.69 -10.07 -5.88
N CYS A 81 -9.38 -11.36 -6.13
CA CYS A 81 -9.22 -12.35 -5.07
C CYS A 81 -8.07 -13.33 -5.37
N ASN A 82 -7.51 -13.93 -4.31
CA ASN A 82 -6.47 -14.95 -4.47
C ASN A 82 -7.04 -16.37 -4.46
N VAL A 83 -8.18 -16.62 -3.83
CA VAL A 83 -8.78 -17.96 -3.68
C VAL A 83 -9.89 -18.17 -4.72
N PRO A 84 -9.69 -19.05 -5.73
CA PRO A 84 -10.63 -19.21 -6.85
C PRO A 84 -12.02 -19.69 -6.44
N GLU A 85 -12.09 -20.55 -5.40
CA GLU A 85 -13.34 -21.18 -4.97
C GLU A 85 -14.04 -20.43 -3.81
N SER A 86 -13.61 -19.20 -3.53
CA SER A 86 -14.17 -18.42 -2.43
C SER A 86 -15.60 -17.96 -2.69
N THR A 87 -16.31 -17.66 -1.61
CA THR A 87 -17.70 -17.19 -1.68
C THR A 87 -17.83 -15.91 -2.50
N MET A 88 -16.88 -14.94 -2.35
CA MET A 88 -16.92 -13.72 -3.15
C MET A 88 -16.74 -13.98 -4.64
N VAL A 89 -15.86 -14.92 -5.02
CA VAL A 89 -15.64 -15.29 -6.43
C VAL A 89 -16.91 -15.92 -7.03
N ARG A 90 -17.60 -16.77 -6.26
CA ARG A 90 -18.87 -17.36 -6.74
C ARG A 90 -20.02 -16.36 -6.85
N GLU A 91 -20.01 -15.32 -6.01
CA GLU A 91 -21.09 -14.35 -5.98
C GLU A 91 -20.88 -13.14 -6.90
N ALA A 92 -19.64 -12.81 -7.28
CA ALA A 92 -19.35 -11.69 -8.15
C ALA A 92 -19.70 -11.96 -9.62
N GLU A 93 -20.02 -10.91 -10.38
CA GLU A 93 -20.25 -11.01 -11.82
C GLU A 93 -18.93 -11.08 -12.62
N LEU A 94 -17.91 -10.37 -12.17
CA LEU A 94 -16.57 -10.35 -12.77
C LEU A 94 -15.55 -10.75 -11.71
N VAL A 95 -14.52 -11.50 -12.14
CA VAL A 95 -13.49 -12.01 -11.26
C VAL A 95 -12.11 -11.81 -11.86
N MET A 96 -11.17 -11.32 -11.05
CA MET A 96 -9.76 -11.23 -11.36
C MET A 96 -8.95 -11.93 -10.26
N LEU A 97 -8.29 -13.05 -10.61
CA LEU A 97 -7.50 -13.83 -9.65
C LEU A 97 -6.05 -13.32 -9.62
N THR A 98 -5.52 -13.09 -8.40
CA THR A 98 -4.14 -12.63 -8.21
C THR A 98 -3.10 -13.72 -8.38
N LYS A 99 -3.49 -14.99 -8.21
CA LYS A 99 -2.61 -16.18 -8.34
C LYS A 99 -1.33 -16.11 -7.49
N ALA A 100 -1.41 -15.49 -6.31
CA ALA A 100 -0.27 -15.37 -5.39
C ALA A 100 0.13 -16.70 -4.72
N GLY A 101 -0.66 -17.76 -4.91
CA GLY A 101 -0.51 -19.02 -4.18
C GLY A 101 -0.89 -18.90 -2.70
N PRO A 102 -0.65 -19.95 -1.89
CA PRO A 102 -0.94 -19.93 -0.47
C PRO A 102 -0.09 -18.89 0.27
N GLU A 103 -0.70 -18.09 1.13
CA GLU A 103 -0.03 -17.16 2.03
C GLU A 103 -0.31 -17.59 3.46
N ILE A 104 0.73 -18.08 4.17
CA ILE A 104 0.63 -18.69 5.50
C ILE A 104 0.54 -17.62 6.57
N GLY A 105 1.43 -16.63 6.53
CA GLY A 105 1.47 -15.54 7.51
C GLY A 105 0.18 -14.73 7.56
N VAL A 106 -0.24 -14.33 8.76
CA VAL A 106 -1.43 -13.49 8.97
C VAL A 106 -1.24 -12.13 8.30
N ALA A 107 -0.09 -11.50 8.48
CA ALA A 107 0.28 -10.26 7.80
C ALA A 107 0.50 -10.50 6.30
N SER A 108 -0.30 -9.85 5.46
CA SER A 108 -0.20 -10.03 4.01
C SER A 108 1.01 -9.30 3.44
N THR A 109 1.83 -10.02 2.67
CA THR A 109 2.99 -9.49 1.93
C THR A 109 2.85 -9.71 0.43
N LYS A 110 3.07 -10.93 -0.07
CA LYS A 110 2.91 -11.24 -1.50
C LYS A 110 1.48 -11.06 -2.00
N ALA A 111 0.47 -11.35 -1.17
CA ALA A 111 -0.92 -11.09 -1.57
C ALA A 111 -1.16 -9.59 -1.80
N PHE A 112 -0.54 -8.73 -1.01
CA PHE A 112 -0.60 -7.29 -1.20
C PHE A 112 0.04 -6.84 -2.51
N THR A 113 1.28 -7.27 -2.81
CA THR A 113 1.97 -6.89 -4.04
C THR A 113 1.28 -7.44 -5.29
N THR A 114 0.75 -8.67 -5.25
CA THR A 114 0.00 -9.24 -6.37
C THR A 114 -1.37 -8.59 -6.57
N GLN A 115 -2.04 -8.12 -5.51
CA GLN A 115 -3.25 -7.31 -5.64
C GLN A 115 -2.95 -5.96 -6.29
N LEU A 116 -1.84 -5.29 -5.92
CA LEU A 116 -1.40 -4.07 -6.61
C LEU A 116 -1.11 -4.33 -8.09
N THR A 117 -0.46 -5.44 -8.43
CA THR A 117 -0.22 -5.84 -9.82
C THR A 117 -1.54 -6.07 -10.58
N ALA A 118 -2.51 -6.74 -9.95
CA ALA A 118 -3.84 -6.92 -10.54
C ALA A 118 -4.54 -5.59 -10.82
N LEU A 119 -4.45 -4.66 -9.87
CA LEU A 119 -5.02 -3.32 -10.02
C LEU A 119 -4.30 -2.47 -11.06
N SER A 120 -2.98 -2.61 -11.19
CA SER A 120 -2.20 -1.99 -12.28
C SER A 120 -2.66 -2.51 -13.64
N LEU A 121 -2.86 -3.82 -13.78
CA LEU A 121 -3.40 -4.42 -15.00
C LEU A 121 -4.82 -3.91 -15.31
N LEU A 122 -5.68 -3.84 -14.30
CA LEU A 122 -7.02 -3.27 -14.44
C LEU A 122 -6.97 -1.81 -14.88
N THR A 123 -6.07 -1.02 -14.30
CA THR A 123 -5.84 0.39 -14.69
C THR A 123 -5.47 0.49 -16.17
N ILE A 124 -4.55 -0.33 -16.66
CA ILE A 124 -4.16 -0.34 -18.09
C ILE A 124 -5.36 -0.67 -18.98
N VAL A 125 -6.15 -1.70 -18.62
CA VAL A 125 -7.34 -2.11 -19.38
C VAL A 125 -8.38 -0.98 -19.44
N ILE A 126 -8.61 -0.30 -18.35
CA ILE A 126 -9.56 0.83 -18.28
C ILE A 126 -9.00 2.02 -19.08
N ALA A 127 -7.73 2.38 -18.85
CA ALA A 127 -7.07 3.51 -19.52
C ALA A 127 -7.09 3.38 -21.05
N ARG A 128 -6.82 2.16 -21.56
CA ARG A 128 -6.93 1.86 -22.99
C ARG A 128 -8.33 2.18 -23.54
N ARG A 129 -9.38 1.87 -22.79
CA ARG A 129 -10.77 2.18 -23.17
C ARG A 129 -11.10 3.67 -23.02
N SER A 130 -10.38 4.37 -22.18
CA SER A 130 -10.50 5.82 -21.97
C SER A 130 -9.63 6.66 -22.90
N GLY A 131 -8.94 6.04 -23.87
CA GLY A 131 -8.17 6.73 -24.89
C GLY A 131 -6.66 6.83 -24.63
N LEU A 132 -6.10 6.02 -23.73
CA LEU A 132 -4.65 5.91 -23.57
C LEU A 132 -4.00 5.52 -24.91
N ASP A 133 -2.96 6.24 -25.30
CA ASP A 133 -2.24 5.93 -26.54
C ASP A 133 -1.42 4.63 -26.41
N GLN A 134 -1.16 4.02 -27.57
CA GLN A 134 -0.51 2.71 -27.64
C GLN A 134 0.91 2.70 -27.07
N ASN A 135 1.68 3.79 -27.22
CA ASN A 135 3.05 3.85 -26.70
C ASN A 135 3.06 3.88 -25.18
N SER A 136 2.18 4.68 -24.58
CA SER A 136 1.98 4.72 -23.12
C SER A 136 1.51 3.36 -22.58
N GLU A 137 0.58 2.66 -23.28
CA GLU A 137 0.16 1.31 -22.91
C GLU A 137 1.35 0.34 -22.90
N ILE A 138 2.15 0.34 -23.99
CA ILE A 138 3.34 -0.52 -24.10
C ILE A 138 4.34 -0.22 -22.98
N GLU A 139 4.58 1.04 -22.68
CA GLU A 139 5.49 1.44 -21.60
C GLU A 139 5.01 0.92 -20.25
N MET A 140 3.74 1.09 -19.92
CA MET A 140 3.16 0.59 -18.68
C MET A 140 3.23 -0.94 -18.56
N VAL A 141 2.95 -1.67 -19.66
CA VAL A 141 3.07 -3.14 -19.70
C VAL A 141 4.53 -3.56 -19.48
N ASN A 142 5.48 -2.91 -20.14
CA ASN A 142 6.91 -3.21 -19.95
C ASN A 142 7.34 -2.97 -18.50
N GLN A 143 6.87 -1.90 -17.87
CA GLN A 143 7.13 -1.65 -16.45
C GLN A 143 6.62 -2.79 -15.55
N LEU A 144 5.48 -3.39 -15.86
CA LEU A 144 5.00 -4.56 -15.11
C LEU A 144 5.83 -5.83 -15.38
N LEU A 145 6.30 -6.02 -16.61
CA LEU A 145 7.15 -7.15 -16.98
C LEU A 145 8.55 -7.07 -16.35
N GLU A 146 9.05 -5.87 -16.05
CA GLU A 146 10.32 -5.63 -15.35
C GLU A 146 10.23 -5.96 -13.84
N LEU A 147 9.03 -5.97 -13.24
CA LEU A 147 8.87 -6.10 -11.78
C LEU A 147 9.62 -7.29 -11.16
N PRO A 148 9.60 -8.52 -11.70
CA PRO A 148 10.32 -9.63 -11.07
C PRO A 148 11.82 -9.34 -10.92
N THR A 149 12.47 -8.84 -11.96
CA THR A 149 13.90 -8.50 -11.95
C THR A 149 14.20 -7.36 -10.97
N LEU A 150 13.35 -6.33 -10.92
CA LEU A 150 13.52 -5.21 -10.00
C LEU A 150 13.29 -5.62 -8.54
N ILE A 151 12.36 -6.54 -8.30
CA ILE A 151 12.12 -7.11 -6.97
C ILE A 151 13.35 -7.88 -6.47
N ASP A 152 13.94 -8.73 -7.32
CA ASP A 152 15.16 -9.46 -6.96
C ASP A 152 16.31 -8.51 -6.60
N GLN A 153 16.46 -7.40 -7.33
CA GLN A 153 17.46 -6.38 -7.01
C GLN A 153 17.17 -5.68 -5.67
N ILE A 154 15.91 -5.37 -5.37
CA ILE A 154 15.52 -4.73 -4.11
C ILE A 154 15.70 -5.68 -2.93
N LEU A 155 15.48 -6.97 -3.10
CA LEU A 155 15.71 -7.98 -2.06
C LEU A 155 17.20 -8.08 -1.68
N ALA A 156 18.13 -7.62 -2.51
CA ALA A 156 19.55 -7.50 -2.16
C ALA A 156 19.81 -6.51 -1.01
N LEU A 157 18.87 -5.61 -0.69
CA LEU A 157 18.94 -4.72 0.48
C LEU A 157 18.68 -5.43 1.82
N ASP A 158 18.42 -6.74 1.84
CA ASP A 158 17.96 -7.47 3.02
C ASP A 158 18.90 -7.30 4.22
N GLU A 159 20.22 -7.48 4.05
CA GLU A 159 21.18 -7.35 5.13
C GLU A 159 21.32 -5.88 5.61
N ASP A 160 21.27 -4.91 4.72
CA ASP A 160 21.33 -3.49 5.07
C ASP A 160 20.09 -3.09 5.89
N ILE A 161 18.91 -3.56 5.48
CA ILE A 161 17.66 -3.31 6.21
C ILE A 161 17.66 -4.03 7.55
N LYS A 162 18.27 -5.20 7.66
CA LYS A 162 18.42 -5.93 8.91
C LYS A 162 19.31 -5.16 9.91
N GLU A 163 20.41 -4.56 9.45
CA GLU A 163 21.23 -3.68 10.31
C GLU A 163 20.41 -2.46 10.77
N LEU A 164 19.72 -1.81 9.86
CA LEU A 164 18.87 -0.67 10.15
C LEU A 164 17.74 -1.02 11.14
N ALA A 165 17.19 -2.22 11.06
CA ALA A 165 16.12 -2.69 11.94
C ALA A 165 16.54 -2.78 13.43
N LYS A 166 17.85 -2.88 13.73
CA LYS A 166 18.36 -2.90 15.11
C LYS A 166 18.00 -1.63 15.89
N ASN A 167 17.91 -0.50 15.19
CA ASN A 167 17.56 0.79 15.81
C ASN A 167 16.11 0.81 16.31
N PHE A 168 15.27 -0.13 15.87
CA PHE A 168 13.87 -0.24 16.30
C PHE A 168 13.66 -1.20 17.47
N SER A 169 14.70 -1.91 17.93
CA SER A 169 14.58 -2.97 18.95
C SER A 169 13.91 -2.52 20.24
N ASN A 170 14.24 -1.32 20.73
CA ASN A 170 13.74 -0.73 21.95
C ASN A 170 12.67 0.35 21.72
N LYS A 171 12.25 0.59 20.47
CA LYS A 171 11.23 1.59 20.16
C LYS A 171 9.83 1.03 20.39
N HIS A 172 8.93 1.90 20.85
CA HIS A 172 7.53 1.58 21.11
C HIS A 172 6.58 2.24 20.11
N HIS A 173 7.04 3.31 19.47
CA HIS A 173 6.30 4.10 18.50
C HIS A 173 7.12 4.29 17.23
N ALA A 174 6.47 4.54 16.10
CA ALA A 174 7.11 4.92 14.85
C ALA A 174 6.13 5.72 13.98
N LEU A 175 6.63 6.73 13.27
CA LEU A 175 5.87 7.44 12.25
C LEU A 175 6.33 7.03 10.86
N PHE A 176 5.38 6.93 9.94
CA PHE A 176 5.65 6.66 8.53
C PHE A 176 5.14 7.81 7.69
N LEU A 177 5.97 8.29 6.77
CA LEU A 177 5.66 9.46 5.96
C LEU A 177 5.74 9.16 4.47
N GLY A 178 4.75 9.64 3.74
CA GLY A 178 4.74 9.63 2.28
C GLY A 178 3.95 10.80 1.74
N ARG A 179 4.12 11.10 0.45
CA ARG A 179 3.32 12.11 -0.24
C ARG A 179 2.69 11.52 -1.50
N GLY A 180 1.53 12.07 -1.90
CA GLY A 180 0.82 11.57 -3.08
C GLY A 180 0.61 10.07 -3.01
N ILE A 181 0.96 9.37 -4.09
CA ILE A 181 0.82 7.92 -4.22
C ILE A 181 1.70 7.13 -3.21
N GLN A 182 2.74 7.75 -2.62
CA GLN A 182 3.58 7.11 -1.62
C GLN A 182 3.01 7.20 -0.19
N ASN A 183 2.00 8.03 0.06
CA ASN A 183 1.34 8.03 1.37
C ASN A 183 0.69 6.66 1.69
N PRO A 184 -0.08 6.02 0.80
CA PRO A 184 -0.54 4.65 1.04
C PRO A 184 0.58 3.60 1.16
N VAL A 185 1.77 3.81 0.55
CA VAL A 185 2.95 2.94 0.76
C VAL A 185 3.43 3.05 2.20
N ALA A 186 3.57 4.27 2.71
CA ALA A 186 3.91 4.53 4.10
C ALA A 186 2.87 3.90 5.07
N MET A 187 1.57 4.00 4.74
CA MET A 187 0.50 3.36 5.53
C MET A 187 0.64 1.84 5.59
N GLU A 188 1.02 1.20 4.50
CA GLU A 188 1.26 -0.25 4.46
C GLU A 188 2.49 -0.63 5.29
N GLY A 189 3.59 0.14 5.20
CA GLY A 189 4.77 -0.07 6.03
C GLY A 189 4.45 0.03 7.52
N ALA A 190 3.70 1.06 7.92
CA ALA A 190 3.24 1.23 9.30
C ALA A 190 2.36 0.07 9.76
N LEU A 191 1.45 -0.41 8.89
CA LEU A 191 0.61 -1.56 9.18
C LEU A 191 1.44 -2.82 9.40
N LYS A 192 2.39 -3.13 8.49
CA LYS A 192 3.25 -4.32 8.62
C LYS A 192 4.07 -4.27 9.92
N LEU A 193 4.69 -3.13 10.22
CA LEU A 193 5.45 -2.98 11.47
C LEU A 193 4.55 -3.21 12.69
N LYS A 194 3.37 -2.61 12.72
CA LYS A 194 2.40 -2.76 13.80
C LYS A 194 1.94 -4.21 13.99
N GLU A 195 1.58 -4.89 12.90
CA GLU A 195 1.01 -6.25 12.93
C GLU A 195 1.98 -7.26 13.55
N ILE A 196 3.26 -7.23 13.18
CA ILE A 196 4.21 -8.29 13.52
C ILE A 196 5.23 -7.93 14.59
N SER A 197 5.53 -6.63 14.82
CA SER A 197 6.50 -6.20 15.84
C SER A 197 5.85 -5.61 17.11
N TYR A 198 4.55 -5.33 17.05
CA TYR A 198 3.75 -4.67 18.09
C TYR A 198 4.21 -3.24 18.44
N ILE A 199 5.04 -2.62 17.62
CA ILE A 199 5.34 -1.20 17.69
C ILE A 199 4.08 -0.43 17.24
N HIS A 200 3.66 0.57 18.01
CA HIS A 200 2.58 1.45 17.59
C HIS A 200 3.04 2.35 16.45
N ALA A 201 2.83 1.89 15.23
CA ALA A 201 3.23 2.58 14.03
C ALA A 201 2.02 3.24 13.33
N GLU A 202 2.15 4.51 12.99
CA GLU A 202 1.14 5.25 12.25
C GLU A 202 1.74 5.94 11.03
N ALA A 203 0.91 6.13 10.00
CA ALA A 203 1.34 6.82 8.80
C ALA A 203 0.51 8.07 8.54
N TYR A 204 1.19 9.11 8.09
CA TYR A 204 0.58 10.38 7.74
C TYR A 204 1.05 10.85 6.36
N ALA A 205 0.17 11.57 5.66
CA ALA A 205 0.64 12.40 4.55
C ALA A 205 1.62 13.44 5.13
N ALA A 206 2.86 13.48 4.63
CA ALA A 206 3.89 14.32 5.24
C ALA A 206 3.51 15.82 5.33
N GLY A 207 2.61 16.28 4.45
CA GLY A 207 2.06 17.63 4.53
C GLY A 207 1.17 17.89 5.75
N GLU A 208 0.64 16.83 6.39
CA GLU A 208 -0.25 16.92 7.56
C GLU A 208 0.50 16.89 8.90
N LEU A 209 1.83 16.77 8.89
CA LEU A 209 2.64 16.73 10.11
C LEU A 209 2.35 17.88 11.08
N LYS A 210 2.19 19.10 10.53
CA LYS A 210 1.92 20.32 11.33
C LYS A 210 0.55 20.35 12.01
N HIS A 211 -0.35 19.46 11.61
CA HIS A 211 -1.71 19.39 12.13
C HIS A 211 -1.87 18.38 13.28
N GLY A 212 -0.78 18.13 14.02
CA GLY A 212 -0.78 17.31 15.22
C GLY A 212 0.42 16.35 15.31
N PRO A 213 0.68 15.48 14.32
CA PRO A 213 1.70 14.43 14.45
C PRO A 213 3.10 14.95 14.79
N LEU A 214 3.45 16.15 14.35
CA LEU A 214 4.75 16.76 14.64
C LEU A 214 5.00 16.99 16.15
N ALA A 215 3.95 17.07 16.95
CA ALA A 215 4.05 17.17 18.41
C ALA A 215 4.54 15.87 19.08
N LEU A 216 4.48 14.75 18.36
CA LEU A 216 4.93 13.43 18.84
C LEU A 216 6.40 13.15 18.50
N VAL A 217 7.02 14.01 17.71
CA VAL A 217 8.39 13.81 17.25
C VAL A 217 9.38 14.21 18.32
N ASP A 218 10.19 13.25 18.75
CA ASP A 218 11.33 13.37 19.64
C ASP A 218 12.43 12.37 19.22
N GLU A 219 13.47 12.23 20.02
CA GLU A 219 14.61 11.32 19.79
C GLU A 219 14.23 9.81 19.91
N ASP A 220 13.11 9.50 20.54
CA ASP A 220 12.61 8.13 20.71
C ASP A 220 11.61 7.71 19.62
N MET A 221 11.21 8.65 18.75
CA MET A 221 10.27 8.41 17.66
C MET A 221 10.99 8.25 16.31
N PRO A 222 11.28 7.03 15.83
CA PRO A 222 11.79 6.84 14.48
C PRO A 222 10.75 7.25 13.45
N VAL A 223 11.20 7.97 12.43
CA VAL A 223 10.37 8.45 11.33
C VAL A 223 10.83 7.84 10.03
N VAL A 224 10.03 6.93 9.48
CA VAL A 224 10.29 6.24 8.22
C VAL A 224 9.66 7.01 7.06
N ALA A 225 10.43 7.34 6.03
CA ALA A 225 9.95 8.11 4.88
C ALA A 225 10.18 7.38 3.55
N VAL A 226 9.19 7.46 2.66
CA VAL A 226 9.31 6.99 1.26
C VAL A 226 9.50 8.20 0.36
N ALA A 227 10.70 8.31 -0.21
CA ALA A 227 11.18 9.49 -0.93
C ALA A 227 11.63 9.16 -2.38
N PRO A 228 10.68 8.89 -3.30
CA PRO A 228 11.00 8.71 -4.72
C PRO A 228 11.49 10.00 -5.36
N ASP A 229 12.12 9.87 -6.52
CA ASP A 229 12.40 11.00 -7.40
C ASP A 229 11.14 11.41 -8.16
N ASP A 230 10.30 12.21 -7.51
CA ASP A 230 9.04 12.70 -8.07
C ASP A 230 8.82 14.21 -7.81
N ARG A 231 7.77 14.77 -8.40
CA ARG A 231 7.40 16.20 -8.27
C ARG A 231 7.12 16.66 -6.82
N LEU A 232 6.98 15.75 -5.87
CA LEU A 232 6.66 16.06 -4.47
C LEU A 232 7.88 15.93 -3.57
N LEU A 233 9.04 15.48 -4.10
CA LEU A 233 10.26 15.22 -3.35
C LEU A 233 10.73 16.43 -2.53
N GLU A 234 10.83 17.61 -3.14
CA GLU A 234 11.30 18.82 -2.43
C GLU A 234 10.34 19.23 -1.30
N LYS A 235 9.05 19.00 -1.48
CA LYS A 235 8.07 19.19 -0.39
C LYS A 235 8.22 18.18 0.73
N LEU A 236 8.55 16.92 0.39
CA LEU A 236 8.85 15.90 1.37
C LEU A 236 10.12 16.24 2.13
N LYS A 237 11.22 16.61 1.44
CA LYS A 237 12.48 17.04 2.07
C LYS A 237 12.25 18.15 3.10
N SER A 238 11.46 19.16 2.75
CA SER A 238 11.10 20.22 3.69
C SER A 238 10.38 19.69 4.94
N ASN A 239 9.47 18.71 4.80
CA ASN A 239 8.81 18.11 5.95
C ASN A 239 9.80 17.29 6.81
N LEU A 240 10.73 16.57 6.19
CA LEU A 240 11.76 15.80 6.91
C LEU A 240 12.73 16.72 7.68
N GLN A 241 13.07 17.89 7.14
CA GLN A 241 13.84 18.88 7.86
C GLN A 241 13.14 19.37 9.14
N GLU A 242 11.82 19.48 9.12
CA GLU A 242 11.02 19.86 10.30
C GLU A 242 11.03 18.76 11.39
N VAL A 243 11.03 17.48 10.98
CA VAL A 243 11.20 16.33 11.87
C VAL A 243 12.59 16.38 12.51
N LYS A 244 13.63 16.53 11.70
CA LYS A 244 15.02 16.60 12.15
C LYS A 244 15.28 17.75 13.13
N ALA A 245 14.70 18.92 12.86
CA ALA A 245 14.82 20.10 13.73
C ALA A 245 14.21 19.89 15.12
N ARG A 246 13.46 18.81 15.35
CA ARG A 246 12.86 18.41 16.62
C ARG A 246 13.49 17.17 17.26
N GLY A 247 14.64 16.75 16.73
CA GLY A 247 15.38 15.60 17.22
C GLY A 247 14.89 14.25 16.70
N GLY A 248 13.91 14.23 15.76
CA GLY A 248 13.41 12.98 15.18
C GLY A 248 14.46 12.30 14.31
N GLU A 249 14.60 10.98 14.49
CA GLU A 249 15.51 10.12 13.75
C GLU A 249 14.85 9.67 12.44
N LEU A 250 15.51 9.92 11.29
CA LEU A 250 14.97 9.69 9.96
C LEU A 250 15.51 8.41 9.34
N TYR A 251 14.61 7.60 8.78
CA TYR A 251 14.87 6.39 7.99
C TYR A 251 14.27 6.57 6.61
N VAL A 252 15.10 6.92 5.62
CA VAL A 252 14.61 7.38 4.31
C VAL A 252 14.88 6.33 3.24
N PHE A 253 13.82 5.77 2.67
CA PHE A 253 13.87 4.89 1.50
C PHE A 253 13.77 5.73 0.24
N THR A 254 14.88 5.86 -0.50
CA THR A 254 15.02 6.85 -1.56
C THR A 254 15.46 6.25 -2.90
N ASP A 255 15.15 6.95 -3.98
CA ASP A 255 15.62 6.63 -5.33
C ASP A 255 17.13 6.95 -5.45
N PRO A 256 17.94 6.19 -6.22
CA PRO A 256 19.37 6.44 -6.38
C PRO A 256 19.70 7.79 -7.05
N ARG A 257 18.74 8.42 -7.70
CA ARG A 257 18.89 9.76 -8.29
C ARG A 257 18.72 10.89 -7.27
N VAL A 258 18.30 10.56 -6.06
CA VAL A 258 18.01 11.52 -4.99
C VAL A 258 19.14 11.50 -3.96
N SER A 259 19.64 12.69 -3.60
CA SER A 259 20.62 12.83 -2.54
C SER A 259 19.95 13.30 -1.24
N PHE A 260 20.18 12.54 -0.18
CA PHE A 260 20.01 12.98 1.19
C PHE A 260 21.37 13.00 1.87
N ILE A 261 21.54 13.86 2.87
CA ILE A 261 22.76 13.88 3.68
C ILE A 261 22.59 12.81 4.75
N ASP A 262 23.46 11.80 4.73
CA ASP A 262 23.61 10.86 5.83
C ASP A 262 24.35 11.56 6.99
N ASP A 263 23.78 11.45 8.18
CA ASP A 263 24.39 11.93 9.42
C ASP A 263 23.88 11.07 10.60
N GLU A 264 24.21 11.47 11.82
CA GLU A 264 23.88 10.70 13.04
C GLU A 264 22.37 10.46 13.24
N VAL A 265 21.51 11.29 12.62
CA VAL A 265 20.05 11.22 12.76
C VAL A 265 19.33 10.94 11.44
N THR A 266 20.05 10.71 10.34
CA THR A 266 19.44 10.43 9.02
C THR A 266 20.10 9.21 8.40
N HIS A 267 19.33 8.11 8.30
CA HIS A 267 19.76 6.84 7.72
C HIS A 267 19.09 6.68 6.35
N ASN A 268 19.88 6.68 5.29
CA ASN A 268 19.38 6.52 3.94
C ASN A 268 19.47 5.07 3.46
N SER A 269 18.35 4.51 3.04
CA SER A 269 18.28 3.26 2.31
C SER A 269 18.04 3.57 0.84
N VAL A 270 19.12 3.58 0.06
CA VAL A 270 19.04 3.91 -1.35
C VAL A 270 18.58 2.68 -2.13
N MET A 271 17.52 2.82 -2.90
CA MET A 271 17.05 1.73 -3.78
C MET A 271 18.16 1.40 -4.81
N PRO A 272 18.38 0.11 -5.13
CA PRO A 272 19.48 -0.29 -6.03
C PRO A 272 19.24 0.13 -7.48
N VAL A 273 18.03 0.53 -7.80
CA VAL A 273 17.60 0.91 -9.15
C VAL A 273 16.70 2.13 -9.13
N ALA A 274 16.75 2.91 -10.20
CA ALA A 274 15.79 3.99 -10.42
C ALA A 274 14.37 3.43 -10.65
N ILE A 275 13.41 3.93 -9.88
CA ILE A 275 12.03 3.43 -9.89
C ILE A 275 11.13 4.40 -10.65
N LYS A 276 10.37 3.87 -11.62
CA LYS A 276 9.36 4.65 -12.34
C LYS A 276 8.10 4.82 -11.49
N GLU A 277 7.37 5.91 -11.69
CA GLU A 277 6.22 6.28 -10.85
C GLU A 277 5.14 5.18 -10.78
N PHE A 278 4.85 4.51 -11.89
CA PHE A 278 3.85 3.43 -11.94
C PHE A 278 4.26 2.17 -11.17
N GLN A 279 5.55 1.85 -11.12
CA GLN A 279 6.11 0.72 -10.35
C GLN A 279 6.28 1.05 -8.86
N GLY A 280 6.42 2.33 -8.53
CA GLY A 280 6.79 2.82 -7.21
C GLY A 280 6.00 2.20 -6.05
N PRO A 281 4.67 2.17 -6.08
CA PRO A 281 3.87 1.61 -5.00
C PRO A 281 4.17 0.13 -4.69
N ILE A 282 4.51 -0.67 -5.69
CA ILE A 282 4.87 -2.07 -5.51
C ILE A 282 6.29 -2.17 -4.96
N LEU A 283 7.24 -1.51 -5.60
CA LEU A 283 8.66 -1.66 -5.30
C LEU A 283 9.05 -1.04 -3.95
N TYR A 284 8.55 0.14 -3.58
CA TYR A 284 8.82 0.74 -2.26
C TYR A 284 8.12 0.02 -1.10
N SER A 285 7.10 -0.81 -1.34
CA SER A 285 6.48 -1.60 -0.27
C SER A 285 7.39 -2.72 0.23
N ILE A 286 8.29 -3.25 -0.61
CA ILE A 286 9.15 -4.39 -0.31
C ILE A 286 10.14 -4.08 0.81
N PRO A 287 10.97 -3.02 0.74
CA PRO A 287 11.91 -2.70 1.82
C PRO A 287 11.20 -2.37 3.14
N LEU A 288 9.97 -1.82 3.10
CA LEU A 288 9.19 -1.60 4.32
C LEU A 288 8.67 -2.92 4.93
N GLN A 289 8.35 -3.91 4.09
CA GLN A 289 8.01 -5.27 4.56
C GLN A 289 9.23 -5.96 5.16
N LEU A 290 10.42 -5.84 4.55
CA LEU A 290 11.68 -6.34 5.09
C LEU A 290 12.02 -5.68 6.43
N LEU A 291 11.87 -4.36 6.55
CA LEU A 291 12.07 -3.65 7.82
C LEU A 291 11.16 -4.23 8.91
N ALA A 292 9.87 -4.35 8.65
CA ALA A 292 8.92 -4.91 9.61
C ALA A 292 9.28 -6.35 10.01
N TYR A 293 9.71 -7.17 9.05
CA TYR A 293 10.16 -8.55 9.26
C TYR A 293 11.37 -8.59 10.21
N HIS A 294 12.43 -7.87 9.90
CA HIS A 294 13.66 -7.88 10.71
C HIS A 294 13.43 -7.31 12.12
N VAL A 295 12.62 -6.27 12.23
CA VAL A 295 12.25 -5.73 13.57
C VAL A 295 11.50 -6.78 14.37
N ALA A 296 10.58 -7.53 13.77
CA ALA A 296 9.85 -8.61 14.43
C ALA A 296 10.79 -9.74 14.89
N VAL A 297 11.74 -10.15 14.01
CA VAL A 297 12.78 -11.15 14.35
C VAL A 297 13.60 -10.69 15.56
N ILE A 298 14.10 -9.45 15.55
CA ILE A 298 14.91 -8.88 16.65
C ILE A 298 14.11 -8.82 17.96
N LYS A 299 12.83 -8.46 17.89
CA LYS A 299 11.94 -8.43 19.08
C LYS A 299 11.47 -9.81 19.52
N GLY A 300 11.75 -10.89 18.78
CA GLY A 300 11.35 -12.25 19.09
C GLY A 300 9.84 -12.49 19.02
N THR A 301 9.13 -11.73 18.19
CA THR A 301 7.68 -11.89 18.00
C THR A 301 7.38 -12.93 16.93
N ASP A 302 6.21 -13.57 16.99
CA ASP A 302 5.78 -14.50 15.95
C ASP A 302 5.35 -13.72 14.70
N ILE A 303 6.05 -13.97 13.58
CA ILE A 303 5.87 -13.26 12.32
C ILE A 303 4.66 -13.80 11.56
N ASP A 304 4.47 -15.11 11.59
CA ASP A 304 3.41 -15.78 10.85
C ASP A 304 2.08 -15.77 11.59
N GLN A 305 2.11 -15.88 12.92
CA GLN A 305 0.92 -15.91 13.77
C GLN A 305 1.01 -14.84 14.89
N PRO A 306 1.00 -13.56 14.54
CA PRO A 306 1.05 -12.49 15.53
C PRO A 306 -0.15 -12.55 16.47
N ARG A 307 0.09 -12.23 17.76
CA ARG A 307 -0.96 -12.30 18.79
C ARG A 307 -2.18 -11.46 18.42
N ASN A 308 -3.37 -11.96 18.80
CA ASN A 308 -4.66 -11.26 18.66
C ASN A 308 -5.10 -10.97 17.21
N LEU A 309 -4.42 -11.52 16.21
CA LEU A 309 -4.79 -11.38 14.80
C LEU A 309 -5.17 -12.73 14.20
N ALA A 310 -6.03 -12.70 13.20
CA ALA A 310 -6.44 -13.87 12.41
C ALA A 310 -6.28 -13.59 10.92
N LYS A 311 -5.94 -14.62 10.13
CA LYS A 311 -5.76 -14.52 8.67
C LYS A 311 -7.00 -14.02 7.96
N SER A 312 -8.18 -14.40 8.43
CA SER A 312 -9.47 -13.98 7.90
C SER A 312 -10.50 -13.87 9.02
N VAL A 313 -11.25 -12.78 9.02
CA VAL A 313 -12.38 -12.56 9.93
C VAL A 313 -13.64 -12.97 9.20
N THR A 314 -14.14 -14.18 9.53
CA THR A 314 -15.31 -14.80 8.86
C THR A 314 -16.60 -14.63 9.64
N VAL A 315 -16.52 -14.11 10.86
CA VAL A 315 -17.64 -13.83 11.77
C VAL A 315 -17.55 -12.40 12.27
N GLU A 316 -18.68 -11.84 12.66
CA GLU A 316 -18.79 -10.56 13.38
C GLU A 316 -18.54 -10.75 14.88
#